data_417d41c80498d7cbcd20862cd216c2f1
#
_entry.id   417d41c80498d7cbcd20862cd216c2f1
#
_cell.length_a   1.000
_cell.length_b   1.000
_cell.length_c   1.000
_cell.angle_alpha   90.00
_cell.angle_beta   90.00
_cell.angle_gamma   90.00
#
_symmetry.space_group_name_H-M   'P 1'
#
loop_
_entity.id
_entity.type
_entity.pdbx_description
1 polymer ?
#
loop_
_entity_poly.entity_id
_entity_poly.type
_entity_poly.pdbx_seq_one_letter_code
_entity_poly.pdbx_strand_id
1 'polypeptide(L)'
;MSTHVTAVINQKGGAGKTTLAMNLAAGLARRAQTVVIDLDPQGSSRQWASLGSAPFPATVKQIAGKWDARSLHQNYRAYRHMVLDCPPSIDSHASLQALRACDVALIPVLPSPVDLWASLRLPQEIEEARKANSSLKAYLVLNQLEPRSALSAAMHEALAEFGVPVLKATIRRRAAYRGAALEGVSVYQMGSRGAPAAAEIEAIINEVIGS
;
A
#
# COMPACT_ATOMS: atom_id res chain seq x y z
N MET A 1 0.60 -16.54 -16.91
CA MET A 1 1.35 -15.93 -15.78
C MET A 1 0.35 -15.53 -14.72
N SER A 2 0.61 -15.80 -13.43
CA SER A 2 -0.29 -15.42 -12.34
C SER A 2 -0.21 -13.91 -12.06
N THR A 3 -1.32 -13.28 -11.73
CA THR A 3 -1.37 -11.90 -11.24
C THR A 3 -0.80 -11.85 -9.83
N HIS A 4 0.16 -10.97 -9.59
CA HIS A 4 0.69 -10.71 -8.24
C HIS A 4 -0.14 -9.64 -7.55
N VAL A 5 -0.67 -9.97 -6.38
CA VAL A 5 -1.59 -9.09 -5.62
C VAL A 5 -0.91 -8.54 -4.38
N THR A 6 -0.85 -7.21 -4.29
CA THR A 6 -0.34 -6.49 -3.11
C THR A 6 -1.47 -5.70 -2.46
N ALA A 7 -1.78 -5.96 -1.20
CA ALA A 7 -2.75 -5.17 -0.42
C ALA A 7 -2.03 -4.09 0.40
N VAL A 8 -2.55 -2.87 0.39
CA VAL A 8 -2.11 -1.79 1.29
C VAL A 8 -3.19 -1.57 2.33
N ILE A 9 -2.90 -1.92 3.56
CA ILE A 9 -3.88 -2.07 4.64
C ILE A 9 -3.38 -1.41 5.94
N ASN A 10 -4.25 -0.73 6.66
CA ASN A 10 -4.04 -0.27 8.04
C ASN A 10 -5.40 0.17 8.62
N GLN A 11 -5.59 -0.02 9.92
CA GLN A 11 -6.79 0.39 10.65
C GLN A 11 -6.94 1.91 10.72
N LYS A 12 -5.83 2.64 10.71
CA LYS A 12 -5.82 4.08 10.95
C LYS A 12 -6.09 4.88 9.67
N GLY A 13 -7.01 5.84 9.76
CA GLY A 13 -7.13 6.92 8.78
C GLY A 13 -5.87 7.79 8.77
N GLY A 14 -5.44 8.26 7.58
CA GLY A 14 -4.25 9.11 7.46
C GLY A 14 -2.90 8.40 7.52
N ALA A 15 -2.84 7.08 7.68
CA ALA A 15 -1.58 6.32 7.66
C ALA A 15 -0.87 6.32 6.29
N GLY A 16 -1.53 6.82 5.24
CA GLY A 16 -0.95 6.95 3.90
C GLY A 16 -1.19 5.75 2.98
N LYS A 17 -2.21 4.92 3.25
CA LYS A 17 -2.56 3.75 2.41
C LYS A 17 -2.71 4.10 0.94
N THR A 18 -3.64 5.00 0.61
CA THR A 18 -3.90 5.44 -0.76
C THR A 18 -2.65 6.04 -1.41
N THR A 19 -1.88 6.84 -0.67
CA THR A 19 -0.63 7.43 -1.18
C THR A 19 0.38 6.34 -1.55
N LEU A 20 0.56 5.34 -0.68
CA LEU A 20 1.45 4.22 -0.96
C LEU A 20 0.91 3.38 -2.12
N ALA A 21 -0.38 3.01 -2.11
CA ALA A 21 -1.00 2.17 -3.14
C ALA A 21 -0.87 2.79 -4.53
N MET A 22 -1.21 4.07 -4.68
CA MET A 22 -1.13 4.77 -5.96
C MET A 22 0.29 4.87 -6.49
N ASN A 23 1.25 5.26 -5.66
CA ASN A 23 2.64 5.38 -6.10
C ASN A 23 3.32 4.02 -6.33
N LEU A 24 2.99 3.00 -5.53
CA LEU A 24 3.41 1.62 -5.76
C LEU A 24 2.93 1.11 -7.12
N ALA A 25 1.64 1.30 -7.40
CA ALA A 25 1.03 0.89 -8.67
C ALA A 25 1.66 1.62 -9.86
N ALA A 26 1.95 2.92 -9.73
CA ALA A 26 2.64 3.67 -10.77
C ALA A 26 4.06 3.16 -11.03
N GLY A 27 4.81 2.78 -9.98
CA GLY A 27 6.12 2.14 -10.11
C GLY A 27 6.05 0.79 -10.80
N LEU A 28 5.09 -0.05 -10.42
CA LEU A 28 4.85 -1.37 -11.02
C LEU A 28 4.40 -1.26 -12.48
N ALA A 29 3.60 -0.25 -12.82
CA ALA A 29 3.13 0.01 -14.18
C ALA A 29 4.27 0.33 -15.16
N ARG A 30 5.43 0.74 -14.68
CA ARG A 30 6.64 0.90 -15.50
C ARG A 30 7.25 -0.44 -15.94
N ARG A 31 6.89 -1.52 -15.29
CA ARG A 31 7.43 -2.88 -15.54
C ARG A 31 6.42 -3.76 -16.27
N ALA A 32 5.12 -3.66 -15.93
CA ALA A 32 4.07 -4.48 -16.53
C ALA A 32 2.67 -3.86 -16.28
N GLN A 33 1.67 -4.37 -16.99
CA GLN A 33 0.28 -3.93 -16.80
C GLN A 33 -0.14 -4.07 -15.34
N THR A 34 -0.60 -2.95 -14.76
CA THR A 34 -0.93 -2.84 -13.34
C THR A 34 -2.31 -2.23 -13.17
N VAL A 35 -3.07 -2.75 -12.20
CA VAL A 35 -4.36 -2.21 -11.78
C VAL A 35 -4.36 -1.89 -10.30
N VAL A 36 -4.95 -0.75 -9.93
CA VAL A 36 -5.34 -0.42 -8.56
C VAL A 36 -6.82 -0.76 -8.40
N ILE A 37 -7.14 -1.50 -7.36
CA ILE A 37 -8.51 -1.76 -6.94
C ILE A 37 -8.77 -0.96 -5.67
N ASP A 38 -9.58 0.09 -5.82
CA ASP A 38 -10.03 0.93 -4.71
C ASP A 38 -11.17 0.21 -3.99
N LEU A 39 -10.90 -0.24 -2.78
CA LEU A 39 -11.85 -0.95 -1.92
C LEU A 39 -12.48 -0.03 -0.88
N ASP A 40 -12.03 1.24 -0.82
CA ASP A 40 -12.62 2.24 0.06
C ASP A 40 -13.89 2.81 -0.58
N PRO A 41 -15.04 2.78 0.11
CA PRO A 41 -16.27 3.41 -0.38
C PRO A 41 -16.11 4.90 -0.69
N GLN A 42 -15.15 5.58 -0.06
CA GLN A 42 -14.86 6.99 -0.35
C GLN A 42 -14.24 7.21 -1.74
N GLY A 43 -13.67 6.18 -2.37
CA GLY A 43 -13.16 6.23 -3.73
C GLY A 43 -11.94 7.13 -3.91
N SER A 44 -11.08 7.23 -2.90
CA SER A 44 -9.93 8.14 -2.88
C SER A 44 -8.93 7.88 -4.00
N SER A 45 -8.63 6.62 -4.30
CA SER A 45 -7.74 6.24 -5.42
C SER A 45 -8.34 6.58 -6.77
N ARG A 46 -9.64 6.35 -6.94
CA ARG A 46 -10.37 6.71 -8.15
C ARG A 46 -10.40 8.22 -8.35
N GLN A 47 -10.71 8.98 -7.28
CA GLN A 47 -10.70 10.45 -7.34
C GLN A 47 -9.31 10.96 -7.69
N TRP A 48 -8.25 10.46 -7.04
CA TRP A 48 -6.87 10.82 -7.38
C TRP A 48 -6.58 10.66 -8.86
N ALA A 49 -6.84 9.50 -9.44
CA ALA A 49 -6.56 9.22 -10.84
C ALA A 49 -7.38 10.07 -11.84
N SER A 50 -8.51 10.65 -11.39
CA SER A 50 -9.36 11.51 -12.23
C SER A 50 -8.95 12.99 -12.25
N LEU A 51 -8.09 13.43 -11.36
CA LEU A 51 -7.66 14.83 -11.25
C LEU A 51 -6.60 15.23 -12.29
N GLY A 52 -5.78 14.25 -12.73
CA GLY A 52 -4.67 14.52 -13.65
C GLY A 52 -5.11 14.89 -15.04
N SER A 53 -4.37 15.81 -15.70
CA SER A 53 -4.57 16.15 -17.11
C SER A 53 -4.18 15.04 -18.09
N ALA A 54 -3.39 14.08 -17.64
CA ALA A 54 -2.98 12.89 -18.39
C ALA A 54 -3.45 11.61 -17.63
N PRO A 55 -3.65 10.49 -18.33
CA PRO A 55 -4.01 9.23 -17.68
C PRO A 55 -3.00 8.82 -16.59
N PHE A 56 -3.51 8.33 -15.47
CA PHE A 56 -2.65 7.76 -14.44
C PHE A 56 -1.94 6.51 -14.98
N PRO A 57 -0.67 6.25 -14.63
CA PRO A 57 0.13 5.15 -15.22
C PRO A 57 -0.48 3.75 -15.06
N ALA A 58 -1.19 3.51 -13.98
CA ALA A 58 -1.91 2.26 -13.73
C ALA A 58 -3.43 2.45 -13.97
N THR A 59 -4.11 1.38 -14.38
CA THR A 59 -5.58 1.38 -14.40
C THR A 59 -6.13 1.47 -12.98
N VAL A 60 -7.11 2.34 -12.72
CA VAL A 60 -7.76 2.45 -11.40
C VAL A 60 -9.23 2.06 -11.53
N LYS A 61 -9.66 1.11 -10.71
CA LYS A 61 -11.04 0.61 -10.63
C LYS A 61 -11.51 0.65 -9.18
N GLN A 62 -12.75 1.04 -8.96
CA GLN A 62 -13.39 0.93 -7.66
C GLN A 62 -14.30 -0.30 -7.65
N ILE A 63 -14.26 -1.08 -6.58
CA ILE A 63 -15.21 -2.16 -6.34
C ILE A 63 -16.07 -1.78 -5.14
N ALA A 64 -17.38 -1.70 -5.39
CA ALA A 64 -18.38 -1.52 -4.35
C ALA A 64 -19.11 -2.85 -4.10
N GLY A 65 -19.42 -3.14 -2.84
CA GLY A 65 -20.20 -4.33 -2.50
C GLY A 65 -19.35 -5.59 -2.22
N LYS A 66 -19.99 -6.74 -2.33
CA LYS A 66 -19.36 -8.04 -2.02
C LYS A 66 -18.49 -8.52 -3.18
N TRP A 67 -17.31 -8.96 -2.86
CA TRP A 67 -16.35 -9.60 -3.76
C TRP A 67 -15.59 -10.70 -3.01
N ASP A 68 -14.95 -11.60 -3.71
CA ASP A 68 -14.09 -12.64 -3.17
C ASP A 68 -12.78 -12.75 -3.97
N ALA A 69 -11.82 -13.48 -3.43
CA ALA A 69 -10.50 -13.64 -4.03
C ALA A 69 -10.59 -14.26 -5.44
N ARG A 70 -11.48 -15.23 -5.64
CA ARG A 70 -11.61 -15.93 -6.92
C ARG A 70 -12.14 -15.00 -8.01
N SER A 71 -13.21 -14.26 -7.74
CA SER A 71 -13.77 -13.28 -8.68
C SER A 71 -12.79 -12.17 -9.00
N LEU A 72 -12.05 -11.70 -7.98
CA LEU A 72 -11.01 -10.69 -8.15
C LEU A 72 -9.94 -11.17 -9.13
N HIS A 73 -9.35 -12.34 -8.91
CA HIS A 73 -8.33 -12.91 -9.79
C HIS A 73 -8.85 -13.17 -11.21
N GLN A 74 -10.08 -13.66 -11.37
CA GLN A 74 -10.67 -13.91 -12.68
C GLN A 74 -10.91 -12.62 -13.48
N ASN A 75 -11.46 -11.59 -12.86
CA ASN A 75 -11.82 -10.32 -13.51
C ASN A 75 -10.58 -9.52 -13.93
N TYR A 76 -9.46 -9.65 -13.20
CA TYR A 76 -8.25 -8.85 -13.42
C TYR A 76 -7.04 -9.69 -13.87
N ARG A 77 -7.24 -10.91 -14.35
CA ARG A 77 -6.19 -11.83 -14.82
C ARG A 77 -5.30 -11.30 -15.93
N ALA A 78 -5.74 -10.26 -16.64
CA ALA A 78 -4.96 -9.61 -17.70
C ALA A 78 -3.82 -8.74 -17.14
N TYR A 79 -3.91 -8.34 -15.87
CA TYR A 79 -2.89 -7.52 -15.23
C TYR A 79 -1.83 -8.39 -14.55
N ARG A 80 -0.56 -7.99 -14.71
CA ARG A 80 0.56 -8.66 -14.03
C ARG A 80 0.61 -8.30 -12.54
N HIS A 81 0.25 -7.06 -12.20
CA HIS A 81 0.21 -6.56 -10.84
C HIS A 81 -1.17 -5.99 -10.50
N MET A 82 -1.63 -6.29 -9.30
CA MET A 82 -2.85 -5.75 -8.72
C MET A 82 -2.51 -5.16 -7.36
N VAL A 83 -2.86 -3.89 -7.14
CA VAL A 83 -2.69 -3.21 -5.86
C VAL A 83 -4.07 -2.94 -5.27
N LEU A 84 -4.34 -3.47 -4.09
CA LEU A 84 -5.59 -3.25 -3.36
C LEU A 84 -5.40 -2.10 -2.39
N ASP A 85 -6.12 -0.98 -2.60
CA ASP A 85 -6.19 0.13 -1.64
C ASP A 85 -7.36 -0.11 -0.70
N CYS A 86 -7.06 -0.44 0.55
CA CYS A 86 -8.04 -0.89 1.53
C CYS A 86 -8.58 0.26 2.37
N PRO A 87 -9.85 0.19 2.84
CA PRO A 87 -10.45 1.20 3.70
C PRO A 87 -9.73 1.30 5.06
N PRO A 88 -9.96 2.38 5.83
CA PRO A 88 -9.34 2.59 7.15
C PRO A 88 -10.03 1.77 8.24
N SER A 89 -10.13 0.45 8.05
CA SER A 89 -10.64 -0.50 9.04
C SER A 89 -10.21 -1.90 8.66
N ILE A 90 -9.47 -2.57 9.52
CA ILE A 90 -9.12 -3.98 9.31
C ILE A 90 -10.31 -4.89 9.60
N ASP A 91 -11.16 -4.52 10.55
CA ASP A 91 -12.40 -5.26 10.85
C ASP A 91 -13.43 -5.16 9.70
N SER A 92 -13.14 -4.33 8.67
CA SER A 92 -13.99 -4.30 7.50
C SER A 92 -13.90 -5.63 6.74
N HIS A 93 -15.03 -6.10 6.25
CA HIS A 93 -15.07 -7.29 5.39
C HIS A 93 -14.10 -7.17 4.19
N ALA A 94 -13.94 -5.96 3.65
CA ALA A 94 -13.04 -5.67 2.53
C ALA A 94 -11.57 -5.92 2.89
N SER A 95 -11.12 -5.46 4.07
CA SER A 95 -9.74 -5.62 4.53
C SER A 95 -9.39 -7.10 4.82
N LEU A 96 -10.29 -7.84 5.46
CA LEU A 96 -10.10 -9.28 5.70
C LEU A 96 -10.08 -10.07 4.39
N GLN A 97 -10.94 -9.73 3.44
CA GLN A 97 -10.93 -10.37 2.12
C GLN A 97 -9.66 -10.01 1.34
N ALA A 98 -9.14 -8.78 1.45
CA ALA A 98 -7.88 -8.37 0.83
C ALA A 98 -6.70 -9.20 1.35
N LEU A 99 -6.59 -9.43 2.67
CA LEU A 99 -5.57 -10.30 3.26
C LEU A 99 -5.66 -11.75 2.77
N ARG A 100 -6.88 -12.26 2.54
CA ARG A 100 -7.09 -13.60 2.01
C ARG A 100 -6.76 -13.73 0.53
N ALA A 101 -6.80 -12.62 -0.21
CA ALA A 101 -6.61 -12.59 -1.66
C ALA A 101 -5.21 -12.15 -2.10
N CYS A 102 -4.42 -11.51 -1.23
CA CYS A 102 -3.12 -10.96 -1.62
C CYS A 102 -1.97 -11.92 -1.37
N ASP A 103 -0.90 -11.78 -2.16
CA ASP A 103 0.39 -12.43 -1.95
C ASP A 103 1.21 -11.67 -0.89
N VAL A 104 1.10 -10.33 -0.93
CA VAL A 104 1.81 -9.42 -0.03
C VAL A 104 0.86 -8.39 0.57
N ALA A 105 0.94 -8.20 1.89
CA ALA A 105 0.30 -7.10 2.60
C ALA A 105 1.34 -6.08 3.06
N LEU A 106 1.19 -4.83 2.66
CA LEU A 106 1.99 -3.70 3.11
C LEU A 106 1.18 -2.87 4.10
N ILE A 107 1.75 -2.62 5.26
CA ILE A 107 1.09 -1.97 6.37
C ILE A 107 1.86 -0.68 6.71
N PRO A 108 1.48 0.48 6.13
CA PRO A 108 2.14 1.74 6.44
C PRO A 108 1.85 2.17 7.88
N VAL A 109 2.91 2.38 8.67
CA VAL A 109 2.85 2.79 10.08
C VAL A 109 3.53 4.15 10.23
N LEU A 110 2.89 5.08 10.95
CA LEU A 110 3.48 6.38 11.26
C LEU A 110 4.42 6.28 12.48
N PRO A 111 5.49 7.09 12.56
CA PRO A 111 6.40 7.10 13.69
C PRO A 111 5.77 7.82 14.91
N SER A 112 4.78 7.18 15.51
CA SER A 112 4.00 7.71 16.64
C SER A 112 3.65 6.58 17.60
N PRO A 113 3.79 6.77 18.94
CA PRO A 113 3.37 5.78 19.93
C PRO A 113 1.90 5.36 19.79
N VAL A 114 1.01 6.31 19.44
CA VAL A 114 -0.43 6.03 19.26
C VAL A 114 -0.66 5.11 18.07
N ASP A 115 0.11 5.26 16.99
CA ASP A 115 0.04 4.38 15.81
C ASP A 115 0.58 2.98 16.13
N LEU A 116 1.61 2.90 16.96
CA LEU A 116 2.15 1.66 17.47
C LEU A 116 1.06 0.89 18.24
N TRP A 117 0.38 1.54 19.18
CA TRP A 117 -0.69 0.92 19.95
C TRP A 117 -1.87 0.47 19.09
N ALA A 118 -2.25 1.26 18.08
CA ALA A 118 -3.28 0.88 17.12
C ALA A 118 -2.91 -0.36 16.30
N SER A 119 -1.62 -0.64 16.18
CA SER A 119 -1.10 -1.80 15.42
C SER A 119 -0.98 -3.09 16.24
N LEU A 120 -1.26 -3.07 17.55
CA LEU A 120 -1.11 -4.23 18.45
C LEU A 120 -1.97 -5.46 18.06
N ARG A 121 -3.09 -5.25 17.37
CA ARG A 121 -3.97 -6.34 16.90
C ARG A 121 -3.56 -6.93 15.56
N LEU A 122 -2.73 -6.23 14.79
CA LEU A 122 -2.30 -6.64 13.44
C LEU A 122 -1.69 -8.05 13.37
N PRO A 123 -0.81 -8.47 14.29
CA PRO A 123 -0.24 -9.81 14.23
C PRO A 123 -1.32 -10.90 14.30
N GLN A 124 -2.32 -10.74 15.17
CA GLN A 124 -3.41 -11.71 15.32
C GLN A 124 -4.29 -11.79 14.07
N GLU A 125 -4.59 -10.65 13.45
CA GLU A 125 -5.39 -10.56 12.23
C GLU A 125 -4.67 -11.17 11.02
N ILE A 126 -3.35 -10.95 10.94
CA ILE A 126 -2.49 -11.58 9.92
C ILE A 126 -2.45 -13.08 10.11
N GLU A 127 -2.28 -13.58 11.34
CA GLU A 127 -2.28 -15.01 11.62
C GLU A 127 -3.65 -15.66 11.31
N GLU A 128 -4.75 -14.97 11.61
CA GLU A 128 -6.08 -15.46 11.24
C GLU A 128 -6.25 -15.50 9.70
N ALA A 129 -5.76 -14.48 8.99
CA ALA A 129 -5.78 -14.49 7.53
C ALA A 129 -4.91 -15.61 6.93
N ARG A 130 -3.77 -15.93 7.55
CA ARG A 130 -2.86 -17.03 7.14
C ARG A 130 -3.49 -18.41 7.21
N LYS A 131 -4.49 -18.62 8.07
CA LYS A 131 -5.26 -19.87 8.09
C LYS A 131 -5.97 -20.14 6.76
N ALA A 132 -6.41 -19.08 6.08
CA ALA A 132 -7.07 -19.18 4.77
C ALA A 132 -6.12 -18.91 3.59
N ASN A 133 -5.01 -18.21 3.82
CA ASN A 133 -3.99 -17.85 2.83
C ASN A 133 -2.59 -18.08 3.43
N SER A 134 -2.14 -19.32 3.40
CA SER A 134 -0.84 -19.73 4.00
C SER A 134 0.39 -19.10 3.32
N SER A 135 0.24 -18.58 2.11
CA SER A 135 1.31 -17.89 1.37
C SER A 135 1.44 -16.40 1.69
N LEU A 136 0.54 -15.82 2.48
CA LEU A 136 0.51 -14.41 2.82
C LEU A 136 1.82 -13.95 3.48
N LYS A 137 2.50 -13.03 2.82
CA LYS A 137 3.62 -12.27 3.37
C LYS A 137 3.11 -10.90 3.82
N ALA A 138 3.36 -10.53 5.06
CA ALA A 138 2.96 -9.23 5.60
C ALA A 138 4.19 -8.45 6.09
N TYR A 139 4.24 -7.15 5.79
CA TYR A 139 5.35 -6.28 6.13
C TYR A 139 4.85 -4.94 6.66
N LEU A 140 5.47 -4.47 7.74
CA LEU A 140 5.32 -3.09 8.19
C LEU A 140 6.21 -2.17 7.34
N VAL A 141 5.67 -1.01 6.96
CA VAL A 141 6.38 0.03 6.21
C VAL A 141 6.38 1.30 7.06
N LEU A 142 7.54 1.72 7.53
CA LEU A 142 7.66 3.01 8.20
C LEU A 142 7.37 4.14 7.21
N ASN A 143 6.33 4.91 7.50
CA ASN A 143 5.81 5.95 6.62
C ASN A 143 5.87 7.33 7.29
N GLN A 144 6.03 8.36 6.48
CA GLN A 144 6.13 9.76 6.89
C GLN A 144 7.26 10.03 7.89
N LEU A 145 8.38 9.32 7.77
CA LEU A 145 9.55 9.57 8.59
C LEU A 145 10.08 11.00 8.42
N GLU A 146 10.39 11.63 9.53
CA GLU A 146 11.08 12.91 9.54
C GLU A 146 12.59 12.72 9.64
N PRO A 147 13.38 13.43 8.81
CA PRO A 147 14.83 13.34 8.86
C PRO A 147 15.35 13.72 10.26
N ARG A 148 16.35 12.96 10.75
CA ARG A 148 17.02 13.21 12.03
C ARG A 148 16.13 13.13 13.28
N SER A 149 14.99 12.49 13.19
CA SER A 149 14.13 12.24 14.36
C SER A 149 14.64 11.04 15.15
N ALA A 150 15.00 11.23 16.41
CA ALA A 150 15.35 10.13 17.32
C ALA A 150 14.18 9.13 17.46
N LEU A 151 12.93 9.63 17.39
CA LEU A 151 11.73 8.81 17.40
C LEU A 151 11.70 7.86 16.19
N SER A 152 12.11 8.32 15.01
CA SER A 152 12.14 7.48 13.81
C SER A 152 13.12 6.31 13.93
N ALA A 153 14.26 6.49 14.61
CA ALA A 153 15.21 5.42 14.88
C ALA A 153 14.64 4.42 15.91
N ALA A 154 14.11 4.91 17.02
CA ALA A 154 13.51 4.09 18.07
C ALA A 154 12.28 3.28 17.57
N MET A 155 11.53 3.81 16.62
CA MET A 155 10.36 3.12 16.06
C MET A 155 10.72 1.86 15.28
N HIS A 156 11.88 1.82 14.61
CA HIS A 156 12.29 0.62 13.89
C HIS A 156 12.54 -0.55 14.85
N GLU A 157 13.18 -0.27 15.99
CA GLU A 157 13.42 -1.26 17.05
C GLU A 157 12.11 -1.68 17.73
N ALA A 158 11.25 -0.73 18.07
CA ALA A 158 9.97 -1.01 18.70
C ALA A 158 9.05 -1.86 17.80
N LEU A 159 9.03 -1.62 16.49
CA LEU A 159 8.23 -2.40 15.55
C LEU A 159 8.76 -3.82 15.35
N ALA A 160 10.05 -4.07 15.55
CA ALA A 160 10.62 -5.42 15.45
C ALA A 160 10.02 -6.38 16.50
N GLU A 161 9.55 -5.86 17.63
CA GLU A 161 8.91 -6.66 18.70
C GLU A 161 7.46 -7.08 18.35
N PHE A 162 6.86 -6.53 17.29
CA PHE A 162 5.47 -6.81 16.90
C PHE A 162 5.25 -8.17 16.23
N GLY A 163 6.30 -8.93 15.94
CA GLY A 163 6.17 -10.23 15.28
C GLY A 163 5.78 -10.15 13.79
N VAL A 164 5.70 -8.93 13.22
CA VAL A 164 5.52 -8.70 11.78
C VAL A 164 6.79 -8.07 11.24
N PRO A 165 7.42 -8.62 10.18
CA PRO A 165 8.64 -8.07 9.60
C PRO A 165 8.49 -6.60 9.20
N VAL A 166 9.51 -5.80 9.50
CA VAL A 166 9.59 -4.38 9.10
C VAL A 166 10.48 -4.27 7.86
N LEU A 167 10.02 -3.59 6.81
CA LEU A 167 10.86 -3.34 5.64
C LEU A 167 12.03 -2.42 6.00
N LYS A 168 13.17 -2.64 5.36
CA LYS A 168 14.31 -1.72 5.41
C LYS A 168 14.00 -0.42 4.66
N ALA A 169 13.26 -0.54 3.56
CA ALA A 169 12.76 0.58 2.79
C ALA A 169 11.73 1.38 3.60
N THR A 170 11.89 2.69 3.63
CA THR A 170 11.03 3.62 4.39
C THR A 170 10.54 4.75 3.51
N ILE A 171 9.42 5.36 3.88
CA ILE A 171 8.86 6.53 3.21
C ILE A 171 9.04 7.74 4.11
N ARG A 172 9.68 8.79 3.60
CA ARG A 172 9.84 10.06 4.32
C ARG A 172 8.65 10.98 4.11
N ARG A 173 8.45 11.91 5.03
CA ARG A 173 7.48 12.98 4.89
C ARG A 173 7.95 13.98 3.84
N ARG A 174 7.44 13.84 2.59
CA ARG A 174 7.82 14.69 1.46
C ARG A 174 6.64 15.47 0.91
N ALA A 175 6.89 16.71 0.51
CA ALA A 175 5.92 17.54 -0.21
C ALA A 175 5.50 16.89 -1.55
N ALA A 176 6.40 16.12 -2.18
CA ALA A 176 6.15 15.44 -3.45
C ALA A 176 4.93 14.50 -3.39
N TYR A 177 4.75 13.72 -2.32
CA TYR A 177 3.58 12.85 -2.19
C TYR A 177 2.26 13.63 -2.13
N ARG A 178 2.25 14.77 -1.41
CA ARG A 178 1.06 15.64 -1.35
C ARG A 178 0.82 16.36 -2.68
N GLY A 179 1.89 16.85 -3.32
CA GLY A 179 1.82 17.45 -4.64
C GLY A 179 1.28 16.47 -5.69
N ALA A 180 1.77 15.24 -5.70
CA ALA A 180 1.29 14.20 -6.60
C ALA A 180 -0.22 13.95 -6.44
N ALA A 181 -0.72 13.89 -5.20
CA ALA A 181 -2.15 13.72 -4.92
C ALA A 181 -2.98 14.91 -5.42
N LEU A 182 -2.52 16.14 -5.20
CA LEU A 182 -3.20 17.35 -5.65
C LEU A 182 -3.22 17.48 -7.17
N GLU A 183 -2.13 17.10 -7.84
CA GLU A 183 -1.99 17.17 -9.30
C GLU A 183 -2.62 15.96 -10.02
N GLY A 184 -3.09 14.94 -9.30
CA GLY A 184 -3.65 13.72 -9.88
C GLY A 184 -2.62 12.83 -10.61
N VAL A 185 -1.35 12.95 -10.21
CA VAL A 185 -0.22 12.23 -10.83
C VAL A 185 0.49 11.34 -9.81
N SER A 186 1.47 10.56 -10.25
CA SER A 186 2.39 9.83 -9.37
C SER A 186 3.68 10.63 -9.16
N VAL A 187 4.45 10.26 -8.13
CA VAL A 187 5.79 10.84 -7.89
C VAL A 187 6.73 10.62 -9.08
N TYR A 188 6.52 9.57 -9.87
CA TYR A 188 7.29 9.30 -11.09
C TYR A 188 7.07 10.31 -12.21
N GLN A 189 5.90 10.96 -12.23
CA GLN A 189 5.53 11.95 -13.24
C GLN A 189 5.94 13.38 -12.85
N MET A 190 6.48 13.59 -11.65
CA MET A 190 6.87 14.90 -11.13
C MET A 190 8.33 15.31 -11.49
N GLY A 191 9.01 14.54 -12.32
CA GLY A 191 10.39 14.82 -12.71
C GLY A 191 11.34 14.87 -11.50
N SER A 192 12.25 15.85 -11.47
CA SER A 192 13.24 15.99 -10.39
C SER A 192 12.62 16.20 -9.01
N ARG A 193 11.46 16.86 -8.93
CA ARG A 193 10.72 17.07 -7.66
C ARG A 193 10.26 15.75 -7.04
N GLY A 194 9.91 14.77 -7.85
CA GLY A 194 9.42 13.46 -7.42
C GLY A 194 10.52 12.41 -7.25
N ALA A 195 11.71 12.61 -7.84
CA ALA A 195 12.75 11.60 -7.91
C ALA A 195 13.14 10.97 -6.55
N PRO A 196 13.32 11.73 -5.46
CA PRO A 196 13.63 11.13 -4.15
C PRO A 196 12.47 10.28 -3.59
N ALA A 197 11.21 10.66 -3.85
CA ALA A 197 10.06 9.88 -3.45
C ALA A 197 9.89 8.63 -4.31
N ALA A 198 10.13 8.73 -5.61
CA ALA A 198 10.14 7.59 -6.52
C ALA A 198 11.18 6.55 -6.13
N ALA A 199 12.39 6.98 -5.71
CA ALA A 199 13.43 6.07 -5.22
C ALA A 199 13.00 5.30 -3.96
N GLU A 200 12.25 5.92 -3.05
CA GLU A 200 11.69 5.26 -1.86
C GLU A 200 10.67 4.17 -2.26
N ILE A 201 9.81 4.47 -3.22
CA ILE A 201 8.84 3.49 -3.75
C ILE A 201 9.55 2.33 -4.46
N GLU A 202 10.57 2.62 -5.29
CA GLU A 202 11.38 1.59 -5.95
C GLU A 202 12.07 0.67 -4.92
N ALA A 203 12.58 1.22 -3.81
CA ALA A 203 13.18 0.43 -2.75
C ALA A 203 12.16 -0.56 -2.14
N ILE A 204 10.92 -0.12 -1.89
CA ILE A 204 9.84 -1.01 -1.43
C ILE A 204 9.54 -2.09 -2.46
N ILE A 205 9.37 -1.72 -3.74
CA ILE A 205 9.08 -2.69 -4.81
C ILE A 205 10.17 -3.77 -4.87
N ASN A 206 11.43 -3.36 -4.84
CA ASN A 206 12.57 -4.29 -4.93
C ASN A 206 12.65 -5.22 -3.71
N GLU A 207 12.29 -4.74 -2.51
CA GLU A 207 12.32 -5.54 -1.29
C GLU A 207 11.21 -6.59 -1.23
N VAL A 208 10.01 -6.28 -1.77
CA VAL A 208 8.83 -7.16 -1.60
C VAL A 208 8.44 -7.97 -2.83
N ILE A 209 8.75 -7.48 -4.03
CA ILE A 209 8.34 -8.15 -5.29
C ILE A 209 9.54 -8.79 -5.99
N GLY A 210 10.75 -8.35 -5.63
CA GLY A 210 11.98 -8.76 -6.28
C GLY A 210 12.20 -8.06 -7.64
N SER A 211 13.39 -8.10 -8.10
CA SER A 211 13.79 -7.64 -9.45
C SER A 211 13.52 -8.71 -10.49
#